data_df89262b5f1b62f31c4b42c2786dea8f
#
_entry.id   df89262b5f1b62f31c4b42c2786dea8f
#
_cell.length_a   1.000
_cell.length_b   1.000
_cell.length_c   1.000
_cell.angle_alpha   90.00
_cell.angle_beta   90.00
_cell.angle_gamma   90.00
#
_symmetry.space_group_name_H-M   'P 1'
#
loop_
_entity.id
_entity.type
_entity.pdbx_description
1 polymer ?
#
loop_
_entity_poly.entity_id
_entity_poly.type
_entity_poly.pdbx_seq_one_letter_code
_entity_poly.pdbx_strand_id
1 'polypeptide(L)'
;KALIIVDVQPTFCDGGELGVAGGNAVAERIADYVNAHRGEYEYIATTQDWHIEPGSHWSEQPDYVDTWPVHGKAGTPGAELHPAIAALHVEHHFKKGQYSPSYSGFEGYEDNTDSIPSREQVASDMATGRTLAVALESAGIECVDVVGLAESHCVKETALDARKLGLEVHVIENLTEPVSEELGIAARQQMLSAGVILD
;
A
#
# COMPACT_ATOMS: atom_id res chain seq x y z
N LYS A 1 -8.95 -16.15 -2.49
CA LYS A 1 -8.67 -14.83 -3.07
C LYS A 1 -8.47 -13.80 -1.96
N ALA A 2 -7.51 -12.87 -2.12
CA ALA A 2 -7.29 -11.77 -1.18
C ALA A 2 -7.52 -10.40 -1.81
N LEU A 3 -7.82 -9.40 -0.97
CA LEU A 3 -7.81 -7.98 -1.32
C LEU A 3 -6.69 -7.28 -0.56
N ILE A 4 -5.86 -6.52 -1.28
CA ILE A 4 -4.79 -5.70 -0.71
C ILE A 4 -5.15 -4.23 -0.95
N ILE A 5 -5.41 -3.50 0.13
CA ILE A 5 -5.72 -2.07 0.12
C ILE A 5 -4.42 -1.32 0.41
N VAL A 6 -3.82 -0.73 -0.62
CA VAL A 6 -2.48 -0.17 -0.58
C VAL A 6 -2.52 1.30 -0.17
N ASP A 7 -1.89 1.63 0.94
CA ASP A 7 -1.50 2.98 1.39
C ASP A 7 -2.61 4.04 1.30
N VAL A 8 -3.85 3.67 1.62
CA VAL A 8 -4.96 4.62 1.66
C VAL A 8 -4.90 5.37 3.00
N GLN A 9 -4.02 6.37 3.03
CA GLN A 9 -3.65 7.16 4.19
C GLN A 9 -3.86 8.66 3.90
N PRO A 10 -4.21 9.50 4.90
CA PRO A 10 -4.41 10.93 4.69
C PRO A 10 -3.20 11.62 4.03
N THR A 11 -1.98 11.18 4.31
CA THR A 11 -0.75 11.73 3.67
C THR A 11 -0.79 11.66 2.14
N PHE A 12 -1.48 10.64 1.56
CA PHE A 12 -1.60 10.40 0.12
C PHE A 12 -2.97 10.82 -0.46
N CYS A 13 -3.87 11.33 0.37
CA CYS A 13 -5.16 11.83 -0.07
C CYS A 13 -5.13 13.34 -0.32
N ASP A 14 -6.22 13.89 -0.90
CA ASP A 14 -6.30 15.33 -1.18
C ASP A 14 -5.99 16.17 0.06
N GLY A 15 -5.04 17.07 -0.05
CA GLY A 15 -4.58 17.95 1.02
C GLY A 15 -3.51 17.36 1.94
N GLY A 16 -3.12 16.09 1.74
CA GLY A 16 -2.00 15.46 2.44
C GLY A 16 -0.63 15.94 1.97
N GLU A 17 0.42 15.56 2.71
CA GLU A 17 1.80 16.01 2.46
C GLU A 17 2.32 15.56 1.08
N LEU A 18 1.83 14.44 0.58
CA LEU A 18 2.13 13.89 -0.74
C LEU A 18 0.83 13.45 -1.42
N GLY A 19 -0.15 14.36 -1.43
CA GLY A 19 -1.52 14.07 -1.83
C GLY A 19 -1.68 13.78 -3.32
N VAL A 20 -2.47 12.75 -3.61
CA VAL A 20 -2.94 12.39 -4.95
C VAL A 20 -4.33 13.01 -5.13
N ALA A 21 -4.52 13.73 -6.23
CA ALA A 21 -5.83 14.30 -6.55
C ALA A 21 -6.87 13.18 -6.73
N GLY A 22 -7.98 13.27 -6.00
CA GLY A 22 -9.01 12.23 -6.00
C GLY A 22 -8.77 11.10 -4.98
N GLY A 23 -7.71 11.15 -4.17
CA GLY A 23 -7.40 10.13 -3.18
C GLY A 23 -8.50 9.91 -2.15
N ASN A 24 -9.15 10.98 -1.67
CA ASN A 24 -10.30 10.84 -0.77
C ASN A 24 -11.47 10.09 -1.46
N ALA A 25 -11.73 10.39 -2.73
CA ALA A 25 -12.79 9.71 -3.48
C ALA A 25 -12.45 8.22 -3.72
N VAL A 26 -11.18 7.88 -3.93
CA VAL A 26 -10.71 6.48 -3.97
C VAL A 26 -11.01 5.79 -2.66
N ALA A 27 -10.68 6.39 -1.53
CA ALA A 27 -10.93 5.81 -0.20
C ALA A 27 -12.41 5.45 0.01
N GLU A 28 -13.32 6.35 -0.37
CA GLU A 28 -14.76 6.12 -0.27
C GLU A 28 -15.22 5.01 -1.22
N ARG A 29 -14.76 5.00 -2.48
CA ARG A 29 -15.09 3.93 -3.43
C ARG A 29 -14.60 2.56 -2.97
N ILE A 30 -13.39 2.49 -2.39
CA ILE A 30 -12.87 1.25 -1.81
C ILE A 30 -13.75 0.80 -0.64
N ALA A 31 -14.15 1.71 0.25
CA ALA A 31 -15.02 1.37 1.37
C ALA A 31 -16.37 0.81 0.91
N ASP A 32 -17.00 1.44 -0.08
CA ASP A 32 -18.25 0.96 -0.67
C ASP A 32 -18.07 -0.42 -1.33
N TYR A 33 -16.98 -0.59 -2.08
CA TYR A 33 -16.65 -1.85 -2.74
C TYR A 33 -16.45 -2.98 -1.71
N VAL A 34 -15.65 -2.76 -0.67
CA VAL A 34 -15.40 -3.77 0.37
C VAL A 34 -16.70 -4.13 1.09
N ASN A 35 -17.54 -3.16 1.42
CA ASN A 35 -18.84 -3.43 2.06
C ASN A 35 -19.75 -4.30 1.19
N ALA A 36 -19.70 -4.12 -0.14
CA ALA A 36 -20.52 -4.92 -1.07
C ALA A 36 -19.92 -6.31 -1.37
N HIS A 37 -18.59 -6.45 -1.37
CA HIS A 37 -17.87 -7.63 -1.87
C HIS A 37 -17.05 -8.38 -0.81
N ARG A 38 -17.10 -7.99 0.45
CA ARG A 38 -16.30 -8.60 1.53
C ARG A 38 -16.35 -10.13 1.55
N GLY A 39 -17.51 -10.72 1.27
CA GLY A 39 -17.69 -12.17 1.27
C GLY A 39 -17.00 -12.91 0.12
N GLU A 40 -16.42 -12.20 -0.85
CA GLU A 40 -15.67 -12.78 -1.97
C GLU A 40 -14.19 -12.99 -1.62
N TYR A 41 -13.73 -12.41 -0.49
CA TYR A 41 -12.34 -12.43 -0.06
C TYR A 41 -12.16 -13.26 1.20
N GLU A 42 -11.23 -14.20 1.16
CA GLU A 42 -10.81 -15.01 2.31
C GLU A 42 -9.79 -14.25 3.18
N TYR A 43 -9.14 -13.23 2.61
CA TYR A 43 -8.13 -12.44 3.27
C TYR A 43 -8.22 -10.99 2.78
N ILE A 44 -8.28 -10.04 3.71
CA ILE A 44 -8.24 -8.61 3.40
C ILE A 44 -7.11 -7.98 4.22
N ALA A 45 -6.22 -7.27 3.57
CA ALA A 45 -5.10 -6.59 4.20
C ALA A 45 -5.02 -5.12 3.78
N THR A 46 -4.51 -4.29 4.65
CA THR A 46 -4.05 -2.93 4.32
C THR A 46 -2.54 -2.86 4.36
N THR A 47 -1.95 -1.97 3.56
CA THR A 47 -0.57 -1.54 3.74
C THR A 47 -0.51 -0.08 4.15
N GLN A 48 0.56 0.32 4.84
CA GLN A 48 0.78 1.69 5.28
C GLN A 48 2.26 2.02 5.21
N ASP A 49 2.60 3.21 4.67
CA ASP A 49 3.87 3.84 4.96
C ASP A 49 3.91 4.23 6.43
N TRP A 50 4.97 3.79 7.14
CA TRP A 50 5.17 4.05 8.56
C TRP A 50 6.58 4.54 8.80
N HIS A 51 6.93 5.67 8.15
CA HIS A 51 8.29 6.19 8.13
C HIS A 51 8.70 6.78 9.48
N ILE A 52 9.85 6.34 9.99
CA ILE A 52 10.47 6.86 11.22
C ILE A 52 11.71 7.67 10.83
N GLU A 53 12.64 7.05 10.13
CA GLU A 53 13.86 7.67 9.59
C GLU A 53 14.25 6.96 8.27
N PRO A 54 13.53 7.21 7.16
CA PRO A 54 13.73 6.49 5.90
C PRO A 54 14.94 6.98 5.10
N GLY A 55 15.85 7.75 5.71
CA GLY A 55 17.08 8.22 5.08
C GLY A 55 16.82 9.22 3.94
N SER A 56 17.45 8.99 2.80
CA SER A 56 17.34 9.86 1.62
C SER A 56 15.96 9.85 0.95
N HIS A 57 15.04 8.99 1.39
CA HIS A 57 13.67 8.98 0.91
C HIS A 57 12.96 10.31 1.21
N TRP A 58 13.28 10.93 2.34
CA TRP A 58 12.84 12.28 2.67
C TRP A 58 13.88 13.34 2.31
N SER A 59 13.43 14.41 1.69
CA SER A 59 14.29 15.55 1.31
C SER A 59 13.54 16.87 1.52
N GLU A 60 14.28 17.90 1.95
CA GLU A 60 13.79 19.28 1.95
C GLU A 60 13.74 19.89 0.55
N GLN A 61 14.45 19.27 -0.40
CA GLN A 61 14.47 19.64 -1.82
C GLN A 61 14.23 18.36 -2.66
N PRO A 62 13.01 17.82 -2.63
CA PRO A 62 12.71 16.57 -3.31
C PRO A 62 12.76 16.73 -4.83
N ASP A 63 13.26 15.70 -5.50
CA ASP A 63 13.22 15.60 -6.96
C ASP A 63 11.91 15.00 -7.49
N TYR A 64 11.07 14.46 -6.61
CA TYR A 64 9.81 13.77 -6.92
C TYR A 64 9.98 12.56 -7.87
N VAL A 65 11.15 11.94 -7.84
CA VAL A 65 11.50 10.70 -8.55
C VAL A 65 11.97 9.66 -7.55
N ASP A 66 13.04 9.97 -6.81
CA ASP A 66 13.65 9.10 -5.80
C ASP A 66 13.55 9.69 -4.39
N THR A 67 13.28 10.99 -4.29
CA THR A 67 13.19 11.72 -3.02
C THR A 67 11.89 12.50 -2.93
N TRP A 68 11.33 12.55 -1.72
CA TRP A 68 10.00 13.05 -1.45
C TRP A 68 10.00 14.02 -0.26
N PRO A 69 9.02 14.92 -0.13
CA PRO A 69 8.81 15.63 1.12
C PRO A 69 8.49 14.65 2.25
N VAL A 70 8.59 15.09 3.49
CA VAL A 70 8.18 14.28 4.64
C VAL A 70 6.72 13.88 4.50
N HIS A 71 6.44 12.59 4.48
CA HIS A 71 5.11 11.99 4.33
C HIS A 71 5.05 10.67 5.11
N GLY A 72 3.88 10.16 5.40
CA GLY A 72 3.70 8.87 6.06
C GLY A 72 4.47 8.73 7.38
N LYS A 73 4.68 9.85 8.10
CA LYS A 73 5.49 9.87 9.31
C LYS A 73 4.77 9.15 10.44
N ALA A 74 5.40 8.11 10.97
CA ALA A 74 4.89 7.28 12.06
C ALA A 74 4.43 8.14 13.26
N GLY A 75 3.28 7.78 13.81
CA GLY A 75 2.68 8.49 14.95
C GLY A 75 2.06 9.85 14.60
N THR A 76 1.83 10.14 13.34
CA THR A 76 1.08 11.32 12.89
C THR A 76 -0.23 10.93 12.22
N PRO A 77 -1.25 11.81 12.24
CA PRO A 77 -2.52 11.53 11.55
C PRO A 77 -2.37 11.20 10.05
N GLY A 78 -1.34 11.74 9.40
CA GLY A 78 -1.03 11.46 7.98
C GLY A 78 -0.67 10.00 7.71
N ALA A 79 -0.07 9.31 8.69
CA ALA A 79 0.34 7.91 8.57
C ALA A 79 -0.77 6.90 8.98
N GLU A 80 -1.86 7.36 9.56
CA GLU A 80 -3.00 6.50 9.89
C GLU A 80 -3.75 6.06 8.63
N LEU A 81 -4.61 5.07 8.76
CA LEU A 81 -5.54 4.74 7.67
C LEU A 81 -6.55 5.87 7.48
N HIS A 82 -6.92 6.12 6.22
CA HIS A 82 -8.05 7.02 5.93
C HIS A 82 -9.30 6.57 6.71
N PRO A 83 -10.10 7.50 7.28
CA PRO A 83 -11.24 7.14 8.13
C PRO A 83 -12.21 6.15 7.49
N ALA A 84 -12.47 6.25 6.17
CA ALA A 84 -13.34 5.32 5.46
C ALA A 84 -12.77 3.88 5.45
N ILE A 85 -11.43 3.73 5.38
CA ILE A 85 -10.77 2.43 5.42
C ILE A 85 -10.69 1.89 6.85
N ALA A 86 -10.38 2.74 7.82
CA ALA A 86 -10.37 2.37 9.23
C ALA A 86 -11.73 1.83 9.70
N ALA A 87 -12.82 2.42 9.20
CA ALA A 87 -14.20 1.98 9.50
C ALA A 87 -14.54 0.58 8.95
N LEU A 88 -13.74 0.03 8.04
CA LEU A 88 -13.92 -1.33 7.52
C LEU A 88 -13.52 -2.42 8.52
N HIS A 89 -12.80 -2.08 9.58
CA HIS A 89 -12.29 -3.02 10.58
C HIS A 89 -11.56 -4.22 9.95
N VAL A 90 -10.60 -3.93 9.07
CA VAL A 90 -9.68 -4.93 8.53
C VAL A 90 -8.79 -5.45 9.65
N GLU A 91 -8.50 -6.76 9.66
CA GLU A 91 -7.75 -7.39 10.75
C GLU A 91 -6.23 -7.43 10.52
N HIS A 92 -5.79 -7.23 9.28
CA HIS A 92 -4.39 -7.38 8.87
C HIS A 92 -3.83 -6.08 8.33
N HIS A 93 -2.88 -5.50 9.06
CA HIS A 93 -2.21 -4.25 8.68
C HIS A 93 -0.71 -4.50 8.52
N PHE A 94 -0.17 -4.16 7.35
CA PHE A 94 1.25 -4.29 7.05
C PHE A 94 1.88 -2.91 6.99
N LYS A 95 2.88 -2.67 7.83
CA LYS A 95 3.61 -1.40 7.89
C LYS A 95 4.97 -1.54 7.25
N LYS A 96 5.36 -0.56 6.44
CA LYS A 96 6.59 -0.57 5.65
C LYS A 96 7.35 0.74 5.73
N GLY A 97 8.62 0.72 5.33
CA GLY A 97 9.41 1.91 5.14
C GLY A 97 9.86 2.62 6.42
N GLN A 98 9.89 1.94 7.57
CA GLN A 98 10.25 2.56 8.84
C GLN A 98 11.62 3.24 8.80
N TYR A 99 12.62 2.56 8.24
CA TYR A 99 14.01 3.02 8.19
C TYR A 99 14.67 2.90 6.82
N SER A 100 13.87 2.74 5.77
CA SER A 100 14.33 2.64 4.37
C SER A 100 13.27 3.17 3.43
N PRO A 101 13.65 3.58 2.19
CA PRO A 101 12.68 3.76 1.12
C PRO A 101 11.88 2.47 0.92
N SER A 102 10.59 2.58 0.67
CA SER A 102 9.72 1.43 0.43
C SER A 102 8.52 1.84 -0.42
N TYR A 103 8.11 0.96 -1.34
CA TYR A 103 6.94 1.16 -2.19
C TYR A 103 5.98 -0.03 -2.11
N SER A 104 6.51 -1.25 -2.29
CA SER A 104 5.70 -2.46 -2.28
C SER A 104 5.20 -2.82 -0.89
N GLY A 105 3.93 -3.22 -0.79
CA GLY A 105 3.37 -3.80 0.44
C GLY A 105 4.11 -5.05 0.94
N PHE A 106 4.83 -5.73 0.04
CA PHE A 106 5.64 -6.91 0.38
C PHE A 106 6.96 -6.59 1.09
N GLU A 107 7.33 -5.30 1.18
CA GLU A 107 8.49 -4.84 1.94
C GLU A 107 8.19 -4.60 3.43
N GLY A 108 6.94 -4.77 3.84
CA GLY A 108 6.48 -4.59 5.21
C GLY A 108 6.25 -5.88 5.99
N TYR A 109 5.94 -5.73 7.24
CA TYR A 109 5.50 -6.81 8.12
C TYR A 109 4.21 -6.43 8.85
N GLU A 110 3.47 -7.44 9.31
CA GLU A 110 2.20 -7.27 10.00
C GLU A 110 2.41 -6.60 11.36
N ASP A 111 1.87 -5.40 11.51
CA ASP A 111 1.86 -4.62 12.75
C ASP A 111 0.50 -3.92 12.89
N ASN A 112 -0.32 -4.43 13.79
CA ASN A 112 -1.65 -3.92 14.11
C ASN A 112 -1.61 -2.86 15.24
N THR A 113 -0.43 -2.34 15.58
CA THR A 113 -0.23 -1.33 16.63
C THR A 113 0.20 0.00 16.03
N ASP A 114 0.06 1.09 16.80
CA ASP A 114 0.59 2.40 16.44
C ASP A 114 1.96 2.66 17.07
N SER A 115 2.72 1.59 17.31
CA SER A 115 4.06 1.66 17.90
C SER A 115 5.05 2.34 16.95
N ILE A 116 6.09 2.92 17.54
CA ILE A 116 7.25 3.47 16.82
C ILE A 116 8.45 2.59 17.21
N PRO A 117 8.67 1.47 16.49
CA PRO A 117 9.72 0.50 16.84
C PRO A 117 11.11 1.06 16.58
N SER A 118 12.11 0.57 17.32
CA SER A 118 13.51 0.86 17.01
C SER A 118 13.96 0.15 15.73
N ARG A 119 15.10 0.57 15.18
CA ARG A 119 15.69 -0.04 13.99
C ARG A 119 15.98 -1.54 14.20
N GLU A 120 16.46 -1.92 15.39
CA GLU A 120 16.74 -3.30 15.76
C GLU A 120 15.44 -4.11 15.86
N GLN A 121 14.37 -3.51 16.40
CA GLN A 121 13.06 -4.17 16.47
C GLN A 121 12.51 -4.43 15.07
N VAL A 122 12.54 -3.42 14.18
CA VAL A 122 12.11 -3.59 12.78
C VAL A 122 12.89 -4.70 12.09
N ALA A 123 14.22 -4.73 12.25
CA ALA A 123 15.05 -5.80 11.66
C ALA A 123 14.69 -7.20 12.21
N SER A 124 14.40 -7.29 13.50
CA SER A 124 13.94 -8.53 14.13
C SER A 124 12.56 -8.96 13.61
N ASP A 125 11.61 -8.03 13.53
CA ASP A 125 10.25 -8.32 13.10
C ASP A 125 10.20 -8.70 11.61
N MET A 126 11.01 -8.05 10.77
CA MET A 126 11.18 -8.45 9.37
C MET A 126 11.76 -9.85 9.21
N ALA A 127 12.69 -10.24 10.08
CA ALA A 127 13.33 -11.56 10.02
C ALA A 127 12.46 -12.70 10.57
N THR A 128 11.61 -12.42 11.55
CA THR A 128 10.81 -13.41 12.27
C THR A 128 9.30 -13.16 12.20
N GLY A 129 8.91 -11.97 11.81
CA GLY A 129 7.52 -11.53 11.72
C GLY A 129 6.81 -12.05 10.46
N ARG A 130 5.52 -11.81 10.40
CA ARG A 130 4.69 -12.14 9.24
C ARG A 130 4.80 -11.06 8.18
N THR A 131 5.54 -11.34 7.11
CA THR A 131 5.45 -10.51 5.90
C THR A 131 4.16 -10.80 5.14
N LEU A 132 3.75 -9.88 4.25
CA LEU A 132 2.55 -10.09 3.42
C LEU A 132 2.66 -11.38 2.59
N ALA A 133 3.84 -11.70 2.06
CA ALA A 133 4.07 -12.93 1.32
C ALA A 133 3.79 -14.19 2.17
N VAL A 134 4.34 -14.25 3.38
CA VAL A 134 4.12 -15.37 4.32
C VAL A 134 2.65 -15.45 4.74
N ALA A 135 1.99 -14.33 4.95
CA ALA A 135 0.58 -14.29 5.34
C ALA A 135 -0.32 -14.85 4.22
N LEU A 136 -0.12 -14.40 2.97
CA LEU A 136 -0.88 -14.89 1.82
C LEU A 136 -0.63 -16.38 1.55
N GLU A 137 0.64 -16.82 1.61
CA GLU A 137 1.00 -18.25 1.45
C GLU A 137 0.34 -19.10 2.54
N SER A 138 0.40 -18.67 3.81
CA SER A 138 -0.20 -19.38 4.94
C SER A 138 -1.72 -19.49 4.85
N ALA A 139 -2.36 -18.49 4.22
CA ALA A 139 -3.80 -18.49 3.94
C ALA A 139 -4.17 -19.25 2.66
N GLY A 140 -3.20 -19.81 1.93
CA GLY A 140 -3.43 -20.53 0.67
C GLY A 140 -3.95 -19.64 -0.46
N ILE A 141 -3.58 -18.37 -0.48
CA ILE A 141 -4.03 -17.40 -1.48
C ILE A 141 -3.25 -17.60 -2.78
N GLU A 142 -3.98 -17.74 -3.88
CA GLU A 142 -3.43 -17.88 -5.23
C GLU A 142 -3.78 -16.68 -6.14
N CYS A 143 -4.75 -15.85 -5.74
CA CYS A 143 -5.23 -14.70 -6.49
C CYS A 143 -5.39 -13.49 -5.57
N VAL A 144 -4.94 -12.31 -6.02
CA VAL A 144 -5.07 -11.06 -5.28
C VAL A 144 -5.67 -9.96 -6.15
N ASP A 145 -6.58 -9.20 -5.56
CA ASP A 145 -6.99 -7.90 -6.07
C ASP A 145 -6.23 -6.82 -5.32
N VAL A 146 -5.68 -5.86 -6.05
CA VAL A 146 -4.90 -4.74 -5.50
C VAL A 146 -5.64 -3.45 -5.82
N VAL A 147 -5.86 -2.64 -4.79
CA VAL A 147 -6.53 -1.33 -4.86
C VAL A 147 -5.76 -0.32 -4.00
N GLY A 148 -6.04 0.95 -4.10
CA GLY A 148 -5.46 1.98 -3.22
C GLY A 148 -4.62 3.03 -3.94
N LEU A 149 -3.62 3.55 -3.25
CA LEU A 149 -2.81 4.70 -3.66
C LEU A 149 -1.30 4.42 -3.58
N ALA A 150 -0.50 5.06 -4.43
CA ALA A 150 -0.91 5.58 -5.71
C ALA A 150 -0.70 4.51 -6.79
N GLU A 151 -1.58 4.49 -7.80
CA GLU A 151 -1.50 3.52 -8.91
C GLU A 151 -0.10 3.46 -9.53
N SER A 152 0.47 4.64 -9.77
CA SER A 152 1.77 4.79 -10.43
C SER A 152 2.98 4.36 -9.58
N HIS A 153 2.83 4.13 -8.29
CA HIS A 153 3.90 3.83 -7.33
C HIS A 153 3.59 2.59 -6.49
N CYS A 154 3.05 2.77 -5.29
CA CYS A 154 2.90 1.66 -4.33
C CYS A 154 1.95 0.56 -4.82
N VAL A 155 0.85 0.91 -5.49
CA VAL A 155 -0.07 -0.08 -6.09
C VAL A 155 0.65 -0.89 -7.16
N LYS A 156 1.32 -0.23 -8.10
CA LYS A 156 2.10 -0.87 -9.16
C LYS A 156 3.18 -1.81 -8.57
N GLU A 157 4.01 -1.32 -7.65
CA GLU A 157 5.09 -2.14 -7.09
C GLU A 157 4.55 -3.34 -6.30
N THR A 158 3.45 -3.15 -5.56
CA THR A 158 2.77 -4.25 -4.87
C THR A 158 2.24 -5.29 -5.86
N ALA A 159 1.59 -4.85 -6.94
CA ALA A 159 1.09 -5.76 -7.98
C ALA A 159 2.22 -6.53 -8.69
N LEU A 160 3.33 -5.85 -9.01
CA LEU A 160 4.48 -6.48 -9.64
C LEU A 160 5.16 -7.52 -8.73
N ASP A 161 5.29 -7.23 -7.44
CA ASP A 161 5.87 -8.18 -6.49
C ASP A 161 4.95 -9.39 -6.26
N ALA A 162 3.64 -9.18 -6.19
CA ALA A 162 2.67 -10.27 -6.14
C ALA A 162 2.82 -11.20 -7.37
N ARG A 163 3.00 -10.63 -8.58
CA ARG A 163 3.26 -11.42 -9.80
C ARG A 163 4.56 -12.21 -9.72
N LYS A 164 5.64 -11.64 -9.18
CA LYS A 164 6.92 -12.35 -8.98
C LYS A 164 6.79 -13.55 -8.05
N LEU A 165 5.86 -13.48 -7.10
CA LEU A 165 5.52 -14.59 -6.20
C LEU A 165 4.65 -15.67 -6.87
N GLY A 166 4.23 -15.46 -8.11
CA GLY A 166 3.42 -16.42 -8.87
C GLY A 166 1.92 -16.31 -8.66
N LEU A 167 1.44 -15.28 -7.96
CA LEU A 167 0.01 -15.06 -7.77
C LEU A 167 -0.67 -14.58 -9.06
N GLU A 168 -1.93 -14.90 -9.24
CA GLU A 168 -2.80 -14.18 -10.17
C GLU A 168 -3.11 -12.81 -9.57
N VAL A 169 -2.90 -11.73 -10.33
CA VAL A 169 -3.00 -10.37 -9.81
C VAL A 169 -3.92 -9.53 -10.68
N HIS A 170 -4.90 -8.94 -10.04
CA HIS A 170 -5.80 -7.95 -10.61
C HIS A 170 -5.59 -6.61 -9.95
N VAL A 171 -5.59 -5.54 -10.73
CA VAL A 171 -5.71 -4.16 -10.23
C VAL A 171 -7.05 -3.62 -10.68
N ILE A 172 -7.88 -3.20 -9.73
CA ILE A 172 -9.20 -2.66 -10.02
C ILE A 172 -9.05 -1.16 -10.30
N GLU A 173 -9.05 -0.79 -11.60
CA GLU A 173 -8.68 0.55 -12.05
C GLU A 173 -9.50 1.67 -11.42
N ASN A 174 -10.80 1.49 -11.22
CA ASN A 174 -11.66 2.51 -10.62
C ASN A 174 -11.50 2.65 -9.09
N LEU A 175 -10.68 1.80 -8.47
CA LEU A 175 -10.35 1.83 -7.04
C LEU A 175 -8.88 2.22 -6.77
N THR A 176 -8.27 2.90 -7.73
CA THR A 176 -6.93 3.46 -7.59
C THR A 176 -6.83 4.80 -8.32
N GLU A 177 -5.78 5.56 -8.09
CA GLU A 177 -5.52 6.85 -8.74
C GLU A 177 -4.02 7.06 -8.88
N PRO A 178 -3.50 7.45 -10.06
CA PRO A 178 -2.09 7.75 -10.25
C PRO A 178 -1.73 9.14 -9.73
N VAL A 179 -0.44 9.38 -9.49
CA VAL A 179 0.08 10.72 -9.16
C VAL A 179 -0.14 11.69 -10.33
N SER A 180 0.01 11.21 -11.57
CA SER A 180 -0.33 11.92 -12.81
C SER A 180 -0.75 10.93 -13.87
N GLU A 181 -1.51 11.40 -14.87
CA GLU A 181 -1.98 10.56 -15.98
C GLU A 181 -0.81 9.92 -16.75
N GLU A 182 0.27 10.67 -16.99
CA GLU A 182 1.46 10.17 -17.67
C GLU A 182 2.10 9.00 -16.91
N LEU A 183 2.28 9.14 -15.60
CA LEU A 183 2.81 8.10 -14.73
C LEU A 183 1.86 6.89 -14.61
N GLY A 184 0.56 7.14 -14.62
CA GLY A 184 -0.47 6.10 -14.64
C GLY A 184 -0.40 5.25 -15.90
N ILE A 185 -0.32 5.88 -17.07
CA ILE A 185 -0.16 5.17 -18.36
C ILE A 185 1.09 4.28 -18.33
N ALA A 186 2.23 4.83 -17.88
CA ALA A 186 3.48 4.07 -17.80
C ALA A 186 3.37 2.89 -16.80
N ALA A 187 2.73 3.09 -15.67
CA ALA A 187 2.51 2.05 -14.66
C ALA A 187 1.63 0.92 -15.19
N ARG A 188 0.49 1.25 -15.81
CA ARG A 188 -0.40 0.27 -16.42
C ARG A 188 0.29 -0.57 -17.50
N GLN A 189 1.13 0.06 -18.35
CA GLN A 189 1.93 -0.68 -19.33
C GLN A 189 2.91 -1.66 -18.67
N GLN A 190 3.57 -1.26 -17.59
CA GLN A 190 4.48 -2.12 -16.84
C GLN A 190 3.73 -3.30 -16.20
N MET A 191 2.60 -3.04 -15.56
CA MET A 191 1.76 -4.06 -14.93
C MET A 191 1.24 -5.07 -15.96
N LEU A 192 0.68 -4.60 -17.08
CA LEU A 192 0.24 -5.46 -18.19
C LEU A 192 1.37 -6.32 -18.75
N SER A 193 2.57 -5.74 -18.94
CA SER A 193 3.74 -6.45 -19.44
C SER A 193 4.22 -7.55 -18.48
N ALA A 194 3.95 -7.41 -17.19
CA ALA A 194 4.23 -8.40 -16.16
C ALA A 194 3.12 -9.45 -15.99
N GLY A 195 2.01 -9.31 -16.74
CA GLY A 195 0.88 -10.21 -16.65
C GLY A 195 -0.10 -9.90 -15.53
N VAL A 196 -0.12 -8.66 -15.04
CA VAL A 196 -1.19 -8.15 -14.17
C VAL A 196 -2.43 -7.89 -15.03
N ILE A 197 -3.59 -8.21 -14.53
CA ILE A 197 -4.89 -7.94 -15.15
C ILE A 197 -5.38 -6.59 -14.62
N LEU A 198 -5.84 -5.72 -15.51
CA LEU A 198 -6.47 -4.45 -15.16
C LEU A 198 -7.98 -4.58 -15.42
N ASP A 199 -8.80 -4.39 -14.36
CA ASP A 199 -10.26 -4.56 -14.38
C ASP A 199 -11.00 -3.24 -14.15
#